data_c268561fd159d97d32617a3ee17ce386
#
_entry.id   c268561fd159d97d32617a3ee17ce386
#
_cell.length_a   1.000
_cell.length_b   1.000
_cell.length_c   1.000
_cell.angle_alpha   90.00
_cell.angle_beta   90.00
_cell.angle_gamma   90.00
#
_symmetry.space_group_name_H-M   'P 1'
#
loop_
_entity.id
_entity.type
_entity.pdbx_description
1 polymer ?
#
loop_
_entity_poly.entity_id
_entity_poly.type
_entity_poly.pdbx_seq_one_letter_code
_entity_poly.pdbx_strand_id
1 'polypeptide(L)'
;MRSVRLNRDAIKQASIALFIICFALSPLQAEDEKTLRVFIFAGQSNMVGSDSKVQDIQQFPPFAGLESPQPRVRFSYCLGRETKTASVGWVDLQPVDNVVGPELSFARKVTNNIAAPIAIIKVAAGGTHLGGDWNPDEPIGFKMYPLALQVIRDALADLEKQGIKYRLEGFMWHQGENDMFNQEYMDNYGRNLKNFLARWRRDLNAPELRFYIGELCTKTIWGMDLRPRMYAISLGQKEVADNDPLAEYVPTSHVGVEIGGGAGLHYHYGTLGQLEHGVNFADAYLRNIGQLKSEARPLTDWPYAKGSTVKLFVLAGHRNMEGERAFVQQLAKLEGGPELLKDNQAIAYKYSIGGGYKVSDDWEPLGPAGFYDTFGPELSFGATLQQNGVSNIAIAKFTHSGSQIIDWTPEGSEAKSRNLFPAFIEFIRKSVQELEAKGHQVELAGIFYHLGENDMSWGPFREGAPKRLLSLVKQSRKDLGRPELRWYVSQQPPTDDKSVNNIDVTAKLDQAVASDVNLIHIKVFNLPEQEKQLVIDTRGIVWLGETIARKYLESK
;
A
#
# COMPACT_ATOMS: atom_id res chain seq x y z
N MET A 1 54.33 33.46 -34.35
CA MET A 1 53.10 33.58 -33.56
C MET A 1 51.98 34.06 -34.48
N ARG A 2 51.11 33.15 -34.93
CA ARG A 2 49.91 33.53 -35.70
C ARG A 2 48.71 33.26 -34.78
N SER A 3 47.98 34.31 -34.40
CA SER A 3 46.76 34.23 -33.61
C SER A 3 45.58 33.80 -34.50
N VAL A 4 44.96 32.69 -34.18
CA VAL A 4 43.70 32.25 -34.79
C VAL A 4 42.56 33.00 -34.09
N ARG A 5 41.88 33.91 -34.80
CA ARG A 5 40.63 34.53 -34.35
C ARG A 5 39.49 33.55 -34.60
N LEU A 6 38.91 33.00 -33.55
CA LEU A 6 37.68 32.24 -33.61
C LEU A 6 36.50 33.18 -33.92
N ASN A 7 35.78 32.84 -34.95
CA ASN A 7 34.62 33.58 -35.46
C ASN A 7 33.43 33.42 -34.51
N ARG A 8 33.07 34.47 -33.78
CA ARG A 8 31.97 34.49 -32.79
C ARG A 8 30.58 34.26 -33.39
N ASP A 9 30.41 34.44 -34.69
CA ASP A 9 29.10 34.29 -35.37
C ASP A 9 28.75 32.84 -35.66
N ALA A 10 29.74 31.95 -35.82
CA ALA A 10 29.52 30.50 -35.99
C ALA A 10 29.03 29.83 -34.68
N ILE A 11 29.41 30.36 -33.51
CA ILE A 11 28.98 29.84 -32.21
C ILE A 11 27.53 30.22 -31.92
N LYS A 12 27.07 31.39 -32.33
CA LYS A 12 25.68 31.83 -32.15
C LYS A 12 24.70 31.08 -33.07
N GLN A 13 25.08 30.73 -34.27
CA GLN A 13 24.22 29.92 -35.17
C GLN A 13 24.12 28.46 -34.74
N ALA A 14 25.18 27.86 -34.19
CA ALA A 14 25.14 26.50 -33.62
C ALA A 14 24.29 26.43 -32.35
N SER A 15 24.30 27.47 -31.50
CA SER A 15 23.47 27.50 -30.29
C SER A 15 21.99 27.72 -30.56
N ILE A 16 21.60 28.45 -31.61
CA ILE A 16 20.21 28.62 -32.01
C ILE A 16 19.65 27.36 -32.69
N ALA A 17 20.44 26.63 -33.44
CA ALA A 17 20.05 25.34 -34.02
C ALA A 17 19.85 24.25 -32.96
N LEU A 18 20.62 24.26 -31.86
CA LEU A 18 20.48 23.30 -30.76
C LEU A 18 19.28 23.59 -29.86
N PHE A 19 18.80 24.85 -29.78
CA PHE A 19 17.63 25.21 -28.96
C PHE A 19 16.27 24.98 -29.68
N ILE A 20 16.26 24.82 -31.01
CA ILE A 20 15.05 24.54 -31.78
C ILE A 20 14.78 23.02 -31.91
N ILE A 21 15.77 22.16 -31.66
CA ILE A 21 15.61 20.69 -31.75
C ILE A 21 14.98 20.08 -30.50
N CYS A 22 14.83 20.82 -29.40
CA CYS A 22 14.30 20.28 -28.13
C CYS A 22 12.78 20.34 -27.96
N PHE A 23 11.98 20.74 -28.92
CA PHE A 23 10.51 20.82 -28.75
C PHE A 23 9.65 20.24 -29.89
N ALA A 24 10.24 19.56 -30.85
CA ALA A 24 9.43 18.76 -31.78
C ALA A 24 9.39 17.32 -31.23
N LEU A 25 8.27 16.94 -30.61
CA LEU A 25 7.94 15.54 -30.38
C LEU A 25 8.18 14.79 -31.70
N SER A 26 8.90 13.66 -31.66
CA SER A 26 9.05 12.84 -32.85
C SER A 26 7.65 12.44 -33.36
N PRO A 27 7.42 12.32 -34.66
CA PRO A 27 6.10 11.90 -35.19
C PRO A 27 5.59 10.61 -34.56
N LEU A 28 6.48 9.69 -34.20
CA LEU A 28 6.18 8.46 -33.47
C LEU A 28 5.67 8.74 -32.04
N GLN A 29 6.23 9.70 -31.34
CA GLN A 29 5.83 10.07 -29.98
C GLN A 29 4.47 10.78 -29.97
N ALA A 30 4.20 11.63 -30.98
CA ALA A 30 2.92 12.30 -31.15
C ALA A 30 1.80 11.33 -31.61
N GLU A 31 2.11 10.26 -32.31
CA GLU A 31 1.15 9.21 -32.68
C GLU A 31 0.86 8.29 -31.48
N ASP A 32 1.85 7.99 -30.67
CA ASP A 32 1.70 7.20 -29.45
C ASP A 32 0.82 7.91 -28.41
N GLU A 33 0.93 9.23 -28.27
CA GLU A 33 0.07 10.05 -27.39
C GLU A 33 -1.40 10.10 -27.82
N LYS A 34 -1.72 9.80 -29.08
CA LYS A 34 -3.10 9.76 -29.61
C LYS A 34 -3.71 8.36 -29.57
N THR A 35 -2.90 7.33 -29.40
CA THR A 35 -3.37 5.94 -29.36
C THR A 35 -4.10 5.67 -28.06
N LEU A 36 -5.33 5.20 -28.12
CA LEU A 36 -6.14 4.86 -26.95
C LEU A 36 -5.51 3.67 -26.21
N ARG A 37 -5.20 3.86 -24.92
CA ARG A 37 -4.65 2.80 -24.07
C ARG A 37 -5.80 2.05 -23.42
N VAL A 38 -5.96 0.78 -23.74
CA VAL A 38 -7.07 -0.05 -23.23
C VAL A 38 -6.56 -0.95 -22.11
N PHE A 39 -7.24 -0.90 -20.96
CA PHE A 39 -6.97 -1.73 -19.79
C PHE A 39 -8.16 -2.64 -19.52
N ILE A 40 -7.88 -3.89 -19.17
CA ILE A 40 -8.89 -4.87 -18.80
C ILE A 40 -8.83 -5.07 -17.29
N PHE A 41 -9.96 -4.99 -16.62
CA PHE A 41 -10.14 -5.27 -15.20
C PHE A 41 -11.02 -6.50 -15.04
N ALA A 42 -10.49 -7.59 -14.51
CA ALA A 42 -11.24 -8.82 -14.34
C ALA A 42 -10.95 -9.50 -13.00
N GLY A 43 -11.94 -10.21 -12.47
CA GLY A 43 -11.79 -10.90 -11.20
C GLY A 43 -13.11 -11.13 -10.46
N GLN A 44 -13.00 -11.20 -9.13
CA GLN A 44 -14.17 -11.48 -8.29
C GLN A 44 -14.62 -10.27 -7.44
N SER A 45 -15.16 -10.50 -6.25
CA SER A 45 -15.79 -9.48 -5.41
C SER A 45 -14.89 -8.27 -5.12
N ASN A 46 -13.62 -8.47 -4.84
CA ASN A 46 -12.66 -7.37 -4.63
C ASN A 46 -12.29 -6.65 -5.93
N MET A 47 -12.56 -7.23 -7.09
CA MET A 47 -12.51 -6.50 -8.37
C MET A 47 -13.83 -5.77 -8.66
N VAL A 48 -14.98 -6.33 -8.25
CA VAL A 48 -16.29 -5.64 -8.36
C VAL A 48 -16.27 -4.37 -7.53
N GLY A 49 -15.74 -4.40 -6.33
CA GLY A 49 -15.81 -3.35 -5.31
C GLY A 49 -16.79 -3.68 -4.18
N SER A 50 -16.99 -4.97 -3.89
CA SER A 50 -17.95 -5.41 -2.87
C SER A 50 -17.65 -4.78 -1.51
N ASP A 51 -18.71 -4.47 -0.76
CA ASP A 51 -18.70 -3.82 0.57
C ASP A 51 -18.09 -2.40 0.60
N SER A 52 -17.81 -1.81 -0.55
CA SER A 52 -17.50 -0.40 -0.65
C SER A 52 -18.76 0.46 -0.88
N LYS A 53 -18.66 1.76 -0.60
CA LYS A 53 -19.76 2.71 -0.77
C LYS A 53 -19.25 4.02 -1.36
N VAL A 54 -19.90 4.50 -2.40
CA VAL A 54 -19.54 5.77 -3.07
C VAL A 54 -19.54 6.95 -2.10
N GLN A 55 -20.51 7.01 -1.19
CA GLN A 55 -20.62 8.07 -0.19
C GLN A 55 -19.41 8.17 0.75
N ASP A 56 -18.67 7.07 0.93
CA ASP A 56 -17.52 7.05 1.83
C ASP A 56 -16.26 7.65 1.20
N ILE A 57 -16.23 7.85 -0.13
CA ILE A 57 -15.10 8.47 -0.85
C ILE A 57 -14.74 9.84 -0.23
N GLN A 58 -15.76 10.61 0.17
CA GLN A 58 -15.57 11.94 0.74
C GLN A 58 -14.81 11.93 2.09
N GLN A 59 -14.73 10.79 2.77
CA GLN A 59 -13.97 10.63 4.00
C GLN A 59 -12.45 10.56 3.71
N PHE A 60 -12.06 10.33 2.45
CA PHE A 60 -10.68 10.10 2.02
C PHE A 60 -10.21 11.22 1.09
N PRO A 61 -9.64 12.32 1.61
CA PRO A 61 -9.33 13.52 0.84
C PRO A 61 -8.50 13.31 -0.44
N PRO A 62 -7.51 12.39 -0.49
CA PRO A 62 -6.76 12.12 -1.72
C PRO A 62 -7.63 11.61 -2.86
N PHE A 63 -8.79 11.06 -2.54
CA PHE A 63 -9.70 10.42 -3.49
C PHE A 63 -10.97 11.21 -3.78
N ALA A 64 -11.14 12.37 -3.14
CA ALA A 64 -12.30 13.23 -3.37
C ALA A 64 -12.51 13.53 -4.86
N GLY A 65 -13.76 13.52 -5.31
CA GLY A 65 -14.15 13.71 -6.71
C GLY A 65 -14.26 12.42 -7.54
N LEU A 66 -13.82 11.26 -7.02
CA LEU A 66 -13.98 9.97 -7.71
C LEU A 66 -15.41 9.42 -7.66
N GLU A 67 -16.26 10.00 -6.85
CA GLU A 67 -17.72 9.78 -6.86
C GLU A 67 -18.41 10.31 -8.11
N SER A 68 -17.74 11.19 -8.87
CA SER A 68 -18.25 11.82 -10.07
C SER A 68 -17.68 11.17 -11.35
N PRO A 69 -18.38 11.30 -12.51
CA PRO A 69 -17.89 10.79 -13.78
C PRO A 69 -16.52 11.37 -14.17
N GLN A 70 -15.67 10.53 -14.77
CA GLN A 70 -14.36 10.89 -15.33
C GLN A 70 -14.45 10.92 -16.88
N PRO A 71 -14.89 12.03 -17.50
CA PRO A 71 -15.25 12.07 -18.93
C PRO A 71 -14.05 11.90 -19.88
N ARG A 72 -12.83 11.89 -19.37
CA ARG A 72 -11.62 11.60 -20.15
C ARG A 72 -11.31 10.11 -20.27
N VAL A 73 -12.12 9.25 -19.63
CA VAL A 73 -11.89 7.81 -19.56
C VAL A 73 -13.12 7.08 -20.08
N ARG A 74 -12.96 6.35 -21.17
CA ARG A 74 -14.02 5.48 -21.70
C ARG A 74 -14.14 4.24 -20.81
N PHE A 75 -15.37 3.82 -20.55
CA PHE A 75 -15.66 2.69 -19.69
C PHE A 75 -16.70 1.76 -20.33
N SER A 76 -16.39 0.46 -20.36
CA SER A 76 -17.34 -0.59 -20.73
C SER A 76 -17.29 -1.66 -19.63
N TYR A 77 -18.43 -2.14 -19.16
CA TYR A 77 -18.45 -3.07 -18.05
C TYR A 77 -19.58 -4.11 -18.15
N CYS A 78 -19.35 -5.26 -17.49
CA CYS A 78 -20.34 -6.29 -17.19
C CYS A 78 -20.03 -6.88 -15.81
N LEU A 79 -20.88 -6.62 -14.83
CA LEU A 79 -20.70 -7.00 -13.42
C LEU A 79 -21.81 -7.95 -12.97
N GLY A 80 -21.46 -8.92 -12.13
CA GLY A 80 -22.42 -9.85 -11.54
C GLY A 80 -22.43 -11.25 -12.16
N ARG A 81 -23.10 -12.16 -11.47
CA ARG A 81 -23.22 -13.59 -11.83
C ARG A 81 -24.51 -13.88 -12.57
N GLU A 82 -25.59 -14.16 -11.82
CA GLU A 82 -26.93 -14.44 -12.36
C GLU A 82 -27.58 -13.15 -12.88
N THR A 83 -27.62 -12.14 -12.02
CA THR A 83 -28.06 -10.78 -12.40
C THR A 83 -26.82 -9.98 -12.76
N LYS A 84 -26.83 -9.43 -13.98
CA LYS A 84 -25.73 -8.66 -14.51
C LYS A 84 -26.13 -7.21 -14.73
N THR A 85 -25.26 -6.30 -14.28
CA THR A 85 -25.30 -4.89 -14.65
C THR A 85 -24.24 -4.65 -15.70
N ALA A 86 -24.61 -4.13 -16.87
CA ALA A 86 -23.70 -3.91 -17.98
C ALA A 86 -23.93 -2.54 -18.63
N SER A 87 -22.86 -1.93 -19.13
CA SER A 87 -22.97 -0.72 -19.94
C SER A 87 -23.55 -1.02 -21.33
N VAL A 88 -24.23 -0.06 -21.90
CA VAL A 88 -24.59 -0.08 -23.31
C VAL A 88 -23.52 0.68 -24.09
N GLY A 89 -22.57 -0.07 -24.67
CA GLY A 89 -21.40 0.52 -25.32
C GLY A 89 -20.44 1.20 -24.31
N TRP A 90 -19.72 2.20 -24.82
CA TRP A 90 -18.77 2.98 -24.01
C TRP A 90 -19.49 4.16 -23.33
N VAL A 91 -19.23 4.30 -22.01
CA VAL A 91 -19.72 5.40 -21.17
C VAL A 91 -18.53 6.11 -20.52
N ASP A 92 -18.76 7.22 -19.82
CA ASP A 92 -17.74 7.83 -18.96
C ASP A 92 -17.48 6.95 -17.73
N LEU A 93 -16.23 6.86 -17.30
CA LEU A 93 -15.89 6.09 -16.10
C LEU A 93 -16.52 6.72 -14.86
N GLN A 94 -17.29 5.94 -14.13
CA GLN A 94 -17.93 6.34 -12.87
C GLN A 94 -18.22 5.11 -12.00
N PRO A 95 -18.53 5.29 -10.71
CA PRO A 95 -19.03 4.20 -9.88
C PRO A 95 -20.28 3.53 -10.48
N VAL A 96 -20.38 2.22 -10.31
CA VAL A 96 -21.53 1.42 -10.79
C VAL A 96 -22.25 0.83 -9.58
N ASP A 97 -23.59 0.89 -9.57
CA ASP A 97 -24.43 0.30 -8.49
C ASP A 97 -24.03 0.74 -7.08
N ASN A 98 -23.60 1.99 -6.92
CA ASN A 98 -23.15 2.58 -5.65
C ASN A 98 -21.93 1.90 -5.03
N VAL A 99 -21.14 1.13 -5.78
CA VAL A 99 -19.88 0.54 -5.32
C VAL A 99 -18.66 1.22 -5.94
N VAL A 100 -17.55 1.15 -5.22
CA VAL A 100 -16.25 1.73 -5.60
C VAL A 100 -15.34 0.58 -6.02
N GLY A 101 -14.91 0.57 -7.26
CA GLY A 101 -13.92 -0.38 -7.73
C GLY A 101 -12.55 0.24 -7.93
N PRO A 102 -11.50 -0.59 -8.09
CA PRO A 102 -10.12 -0.12 -8.22
C PRO A 102 -9.87 0.68 -9.50
N GLU A 103 -10.70 0.52 -10.52
CA GLU A 103 -10.58 1.25 -11.80
C GLU A 103 -10.69 2.77 -11.65
N LEU A 104 -11.39 3.26 -10.63
CA LEU A 104 -11.64 4.69 -10.45
C LEU A 104 -10.35 5.46 -10.12
N SER A 105 -9.61 5.00 -9.13
CA SER A 105 -8.35 5.61 -8.70
C SER A 105 -7.20 5.28 -9.66
N PHE A 106 -7.21 4.07 -10.25
CA PHE A 106 -6.30 3.70 -11.32
C PHE A 106 -6.36 4.70 -12.46
N ALA A 107 -7.55 4.93 -12.99
CA ALA A 107 -7.75 5.82 -14.13
C ALA A 107 -7.27 7.24 -13.84
N ARG A 108 -7.64 7.81 -12.68
CA ARG A 108 -7.19 9.13 -12.28
C ARG A 108 -5.66 9.22 -12.18
N LYS A 109 -5.02 8.24 -11.56
CA LYS A 109 -3.56 8.25 -11.43
C LYS A 109 -2.88 8.11 -12.78
N VAL A 110 -3.33 7.22 -13.65
CA VAL A 110 -2.76 7.05 -14.98
C VAL A 110 -2.96 8.31 -15.82
N THR A 111 -4.17 8.88 -15.90
CA THR A 111 -4.43 10.11 -16.68
C THR A 111 -3.71 11.35 -16.19
N ASN A 112 -3.26 11.36 -14.92
CA ASN A 112 -2.44 12.43 -14.37
C ASN A 112 -0.94 12.28 -14.74
N ASN A 113 -0.51 11.11 -15.21
CA ASN A 113 0.89 10.81 -15.50
C ASN A 113 1.18 10.57 -16.98
N ILE A 114 0.18 10.25 -17.81
CA ILE A 114 0.33 10.09 -19.26
C ILE A 114 -0.64 10.99 -20.02
N ALA A 115 -0.22 11.47 -21.18
CA ALA A 115 -1.05 12.30 -22.05
C ALA A 115 -2.06 11.48 -22.89
N ALA A 116 -1.76 10.21 -23.18
CA ALA A 116 -2.58 9.34 -23.99
C ALA A 116 -3.97 9.13 -23.38
N PRO A 117 -5.05 9.08 -24.20
CA PRO A 117 -6.38 8.75 -23.71
C PRO A 117 -6.42 7.29 -23.25
N ILE A 118 -7.26 7.01 -22.25
CA ILE A 118 -7.43 5.65 -21.72
C ILE A 118 -8.87 5.15 -21.83
N ALA A 119 -9.00 3.85 -21.92
CA ALA A 119 -10.26 3.13 -21.83
C ALA A 119 -10.13 1.94 -20.90
N ILE A 120 -11.19 1.62 -20.18
CA ILE A 120 -11.26 0.49 -19.28
C ILE A 120 -12.43 -0.42 -19.66
N ILE A 121 -12.14 -1.72 -19.76
CA ILE A 121 -13.14 -2.77 -19.90
C ILE A 121 -13.13 -3.57 -18.61
N LYS A 122 -14.25 -3.62 -17.88
CA LYS A 122 -14.34 -4.31 -16.59
C LYS A 122 -15.34 -5.47 -16.65
N VAL A 123 -14.87 -6.68 -16.34
CA VAL A 123 -15.73 -7.86 -16.17
C VAL A 123 -15.40 -8.54 -14.86
N ALA A 124 -16.32 -8.51 -13.91
CA ALA A 124 -16.09 -9.06 -12.58
C ALA A 124 -17.37 -9.60 -11.95
N ALA A 125 -17.23 -10.66 -11.16
CA ALA A 125 -18.36 -11.26 -10.43
C ALA A 125 -17.91 -11.87 -9.12
N GLY A 126 -18.55 -11.48 -8.01
CA GLY A 126 -18.27 -12.04 -6.68
C GLY A 126 -18.52 -13.55 -6.62
N GLY A 127 -17.73 -14.26 -5.81
CA GLY A 127 -17.92 -15.69 -5.56
C GLY A 127 -17.51 -16.60 -6.71
N THR A 128 -16.60 -16.20 -7.58
CA THR A 128 -16.16 -16.98 -8.74
C THR A 128 -14.76 -17.57 -8.56
N HIS A 129 -14.48 -18.71 -9.20
CA HIS A 129 -13.25 -19.50 -9.06
C HIS A 129 -12.41 -19.45 -10.35
N LEU A 130 -11.09 -19.36 -10.21
CA LEU A 130 -10.18 -19.51 -11.34
C LEU A 130 -10.20 -20.95 -11.88
N GLY A 131 -10.20 -21.93 -10.97
CA GLY A 131 -10.27 -23.35 -11.34
C GLY A 131 -11.61 -23.78 -11.97
N GLY A 132 -12.64 -22.93 -11.90
CA GLY A 132 -14.00 -23.23 -12.40
C GLY A 132 -14.54 -22.20 -13.37
N ASP A 133 -15.17 -21.14 -12.85
CA ASP A 133 -15.88 -20.14 -13.66
C ASP A 133 -14.98 -19.44 -14.70
N TRP A 134 -13.72 -19.18 -14.32
CA TRP A 134 -12.72 -18.52 -15.14
C TRP A 134 -11.78 -19.50 -15.87
N ASN A 135 -12.01 -20.83 -15.72
CA ASN A 135 -11.21 -21.83 -16.43
C ASN A 135 -11.43 -21.66 -17.94
N PRO A 136 -10.36 -21.41 -18.72
CA PRO A 136 -10.52 -21.17 -20.16
C PRO A 136 -10.78 -22.45 -20.96
N ASP A 137 -10.44 -23.62 -20.44
CA ASP A 137 -10.57 -24.90 -21.13
C ASP A 137 -11.91 -25.57 -20.82
N GLU A 138 -12.29 -25.58 -19.54
CA GLU A 138 -13.51 -26.22 -19.05
C GLU A 138 -14.27 -25.26 -18.11
N PRO A 139 -14.87 -24.16 -18.65
CA PRO A 139 -15.57 -23.22 -17.81
C PRO A 139 -16.88 -23.84 -17.26
N ILE A 140 -16.97 -23.88 -15.93
CA ILE A 140 -18.17 -24.35 -15.22
C ILE A 140 -18.84 -23.19 -14.47
N GLY A 141 -19.91 -23.48 -13.72
CA GLY A 141 -20.61 -22.47 -12.92
C GLY A 141 -21.12 -21.31 -13.77
N PHE A 142 -20.67 -20.09 -13.49
CA PHE A 142 -21.09 -18.87 -14.17
C PHE A 142 -20.38 -18.61 -15.50
N LYS A 143 -19.46 -19.48 -15.89
CA LYS A 143 -18.73 -19.43 -17.18
C LYS A 143 -18.18 -18.05 -17.50
N MET A 144 -17.44 -17.49 -16.54
CA MET A 144 -16.94 -16.11 -16.61
C MET A 144 -15.92 -15.89 -17.74
N TYR A 145 -15.06 -16.89 -18.03
CA TYR A 145 -14.07 -16.73 -19.10
C TYR A 145 -14.71 -16.46 -20.48
N PRO A 146 -15.63 -17.30 -21.00
CA PRO A 146 -16.26 -17.01 -22.31
C PRO A 146 -17.12 -15.75 -22.29
N LEU A 147 -17.79 -15.42 -21.17
CA LEU A 147 -18.51 -14.16 -21.03
C LEU A 147 -17.58 -12.96 -21.15
N ALA A 148 -16.49 -12.96 -20.40
CA ALA A 148 -15.52 -11.86 -20.40
C ALA A 148 -14.86 -11.70 -21.78
N LEU A 149 -14.52 -12.81 -22.44
CA LEU A 149 -13.94 -12.79 -23.78
C LEU A 149 -14.90 -12.14 -24.80
N GLN A 150 -16.20 -12.46 -24.70
CA GLN A 150 -17.20 -11.85 -25.57
C GLN A 150 -17.35 -10.35 -25.31
N VAL A 151 -17.50 -9.93 -24.04
CA VAL A 151 -17.62 -8.52 -23.66
C VAL A 151 -16.41 -7.70 -24.13
N ILE A 152 -15.20 -8.23 -23.93
CA ILE A 152 -13.97 -7.56 -24.35
C ILE A 152 -13.91 -7.43 -25.86
N ARG A 153 -14.20 -8.51 -26.61
CA ARG A 153 -14.20 -8.49 -28.07
C ARG A 153 -15.23 -7.51 -28.64
N ASP A 154 -16.43 -7.47 -28.06
CA ASP A 154 -17.48 -6.55 -28.50
C ASP A 154 -17.09 -5.09 -28.28
N ALA A 155 -16.48 -4.77 -27.12
CA ALA A 155 -15.97 -3.45 -26.80
C ALA A 155 -14.84 -3.02 -27.75
N LEU A 156 -13.90 -3.92 -28.05
CA LEU A 156 -12.79 -3.64 -28.98
C LEU A 156 -13.30 -3.47 -30.41
N ALA A 157 -14.23 -4.34 -30.87
CA ALA A 157 -14.84 -4.22 -32.17
C ALA A 157 -15.61 -2.92 -32.35
N ASP A 158 -16.22 -2.38 -31.30
CA ASP A 158 -16.87 -1.08 -31.33
C ASP A 158 -15.86 0.08 -31.52
N LEU A 159 -14.67 0.02 -30.88
CA LEU A 159 -13.58 0.97 -31.14
C LEU A 159 -13.12 0.91 -32.62
N GLU A 160 -12.98 -0.29 -33.15
CA GLU A 160 -12.60 -0.49 -34.55
C GLU A 160 -13.65 0.10 -35.53
N LYS A 161 -14.95 -0.12 -35.29
CA LYS A 161 -16.04 0.49 -36.05
C LYS A 161 -16.03 2.02 -35.99
N GLN A 162 -15.60 2.60 -34.85
CA GLN A 162 -15.41 4.04 -34.67
C GLN A 162 -14.13 4.57 -35.33
N GLY A 163 -13.28 3.69 -35.90
CA GLY A 163 -11.98 4.06 -36.47
C GLY A 163 -10.95 4.51 -35.41
N ILE A 164 -11.13 4.12 -34.13
CA ILE A 164 -10.26 4.50 -33.05
C ILE A 164 -9.09 3.53 -32.98
N LYS A 165 -7.87 4.04 -33.13
CA LYS A 165 -6.65 3.26 -32.88
C LYS A 165 -6.48 3.02 -31.40
N TYR A 166 -6.25 1.77 -31.01
CA TYR A 166 -6.04 1.40 -29.62
C TYR A 166 -4.88 0.40 -29.47
N ARG A 167 -4.39 0.27 -28.22
CA ARG A 167 -3.45 -0.75 -27.80
C ARG A 167 -3.90 -1.35 -26.48
N LEU A 168 -3.89 -2.67 -26.35
CA LEU A 168 -4.09 -3.35 -25.08
C LEU A 168 -2.83 -3.19 -24.23
N GLU A 169 -2.93 -2.44 -23.14
CA GLU A 169 -1.78 -2.07 -22.28
C GLU A 169 -1.61 -2.97 -21.08
N GLY A 170 -2.71 -3.44 -20.50
CA GLY A 170 -2.64 -4.24 -19.30
C GLY A 170 -3.94 -4.94 -18.94
N PHE A 171 -3.78 -6.08 -18.29
CA PHE A 171 -4.85 -6.88 -17.71
C PHE A 171 -4.67 -6.91 -16.18
N MET A 172 -5.55 -6.21 -15.47
CA MET A 172 -5.60 -6.15 -14.02
C MET A 172 -6.45 -7.31 -13.51
N TRP A 173 -5.82 -8.23 -12.78
CA TRP A 173 -6.45 -9.43 -12.28
C TRP A 173 -6.48 -9.45 -10.76
N HIS A 174 -7.66 -9.56 -10.16
CA HIS A 174 -7.81 -9.76 -8.72
C HIS A 174 -8.85 -10.83 -8.43
N GLN A 175 -8.38 -12.03 -8.08
CA GLN A 175 -9.20 -13.19 -7.82
C GLN A 175 -8.36 -14.25 -7.06
N GLY A 176 -9.00 -15.14 -6.34
CA GLY A 176 -8.38 -16.27 -5.64
C GLY A 176 -9.06 -16.61 -4.31
N GLU A 177 -9.84 -15.69 -3.75
CA GLU A 177 -10.50 -15.87 -2.46
C GLU A 177 -11.45 -17.08 -2.47
N ASN A 178 -12.16 -17.31 -3.55
CA ASN A 178 -13.07 -18.45 -3.67
C ASN A 178 -12.34 -19.77 -3.89
N ASP A 179 -11.21 -19.75 -4.59
CA ASP A 179 -10.39 -20.96 -4.79
C ASP A 179 -9.85 -21.50 -3.46
N MET A 180 -9.70 -20.64 -2.41
CA MET A 180 -9.33 -21.07 -1.06
C MET A 180 -10.30 -22.09 -0.43
N PHE A 181 -11.55 -22.14 -0.88
CA PHE A 181 -12.57 -23.07 -0.35
C PHE A 181 -12.64 -24.41 -1.10
N ASN A 182 -11.90 -24.56 -2.19
CA ASN A 182 -11.77 -25.78 -2.95
C ASN A 182 -10.29 -26.23 -2.96
N GLN A 183 -10.00 -27.37 -2.33
CA GLN A 183 -8.62 -27.85 -2.17
C GLN A 183 -7.92 -28.04 -3.51
N GLU A 184 -8.59 -28.64 -4.50
CA GLU A 184 -8.02 -28.87 -5.84
C GLU A 184 -7.70 -27.55 -6.55
N TYR A 185 -8.59 -26.55 -6.47
CA TYR A 185 -8.39 -25.25 -7.08
C TYR A 185 -7.25 -24.49 -6.42
N MET A 186 -7.17 -24.54 -5.09
CA MET A 186 -6.10 -23.92 -4.31
C MET A 186 -4.73 -24.53 -4.65
N ASP A 187 -4.62 -25.86 -4.65
CA ASP A 187 -3.36 -26.58 -4.91
C ASP A 187 -2.87 -26.37 -6.35
N ASN A 188 -3.79 -26.12 -7.28
CA ASN A 188 -3.48 -25.91 -8.70
C ASN A 188 -3.53 -24.43 -9.12
N TYR A 189 -3.68 -23.49 -8.19
CA TYR A 189 -3.93 -22.10 -8.53
C TYR A 189 -2.87 -21.52 -9.48
N GLY A 190 -1.59 -21.67 -9.18
CA GLY A 190 -0.51 -21.19 -10.04
C GLY A 190 -0.53 -21.78 -11.45
N ARG A 191 -0.79 -23.10 -11.57
CA ARG A 191 -0.95 -23.76 -12.87
C ARG A 191 -2.14 -23.20 -13.67
N ASN A 192 -3.28 -23.04 -12.98
CA ASN A 192 -4.49 -22.51 -13.59
C ASN A 192 -4.28 -21.05 -14.02
N LEU A 193 -3.59 -20.23 -13.21
CA LEU A 193 -3.29 -18.84 -13.54
C LEU A 193 -2.33 -18.75 -14.75
N LYS A 194 -1.29 -19.56 -14.79
CA LYS A 194 -0.37 -19.63 -15.95
C LYS A 194 -1.12 -19.93 -17.25
N ASN A 195 -2.00 -20.95 -17.21
CA ASN A 195 -2.84 -21.27 -18.38
C ASN A 195 -3.78 -20.12 -18.75
N PHE A 196 -4.40 -19.49 -17.76
CA PHE A 196 -5.30 -18.36 -17.94
C PHE A 196 -4.61 -17.19 -18.67
N LEU A 197 -3.40 -16.79 -18.25
CA LEU A 197 -2.64 -15.74 -18.90
C LEU A 197 -2.33 -16.08 -20.37
N ALA A 198 -1.86 -17.31 -20.60
CA ALA A 198 -1.52 -17.77 -21.95
C ALA A 198 -2.73 -17.79 -22.88
N ARG A 199 -3.90 -18.19 -22.34
CA ARG A 199 -5.16 -18.22 -23.11
C ARG A 199 -5.66 -16.83 -23.48
N TRP A 200 -5.60 -15.87 -22.56
CA TRP A 200 -5.97 -14.48 -22.84
C TRP A 200 -5.08 -13.86 -23.92
N ARG A 201 -3.75 -14.03 -23.85
CA ARG A 201 -2.85 -13.54 -24.91
C ARG A 201 -3.18 -14.11 -26.27
N ARG A 202 -3.46 -15.42 -26.32
CA ARG A 202 -3.86 -16.09 -27.56
C ARG A 202 -5.22 -15.61 -28.07
N ASP A 203 -6.24 -15.63 -27.20
CA ASP A 203 -7.63 -15.42 -27.60
C ASP A 203 -7.95 -13.96 -27.93
N LEU A 204 -7.14 -13.01 -27.42
CA LEU A 204 -7.16 -11.58 -27.80
C LEU A 204 -6.15 -11.24 -28.90
N ASN A 205 -5.38 -12.22 -29.39
CA ASN A 205 -4.29 -11.99 -30.34
C ASN A 205 -3.32 -10.88 -29.87
N ALA A 206 -2.98 -10.89 -28.58
CA ALA A 206 -2.18 -9.89 -27.89
C ALA A 206 -1.02 -10.55 -27.14
N PRO A 207 0.02 -11.08 -27.83
CA PRO A 207 1.11 -11.84 -27.20
C PRO A 207 1.89 -11.01 -26.16
N GLU A 208 1.95 -9.69 -26.33
CA GLU A 208 2.67 -8.77 -25.43
C GLU A 208 1.79 -8.22 -24.29
N LEU A 209 0.56 -8.71 -24.13
CA LEU A 209 -0.34 -8.24 -23.08
C LEU A 209 0.24 -8.51 -21.70
N ARG A 210 0.46 -7.45 -20.93
CA ARG A 210 0.95 -7.51 -19.55
C ARG A 210 -0.18 -7.80 -18.58
N PHE A 211 0.15 -8.60 -17.56
CA PHE A 211 -0.76 -8.93 -16.47
C PHE A 211 -0.26 -8.34 -15.16
N TYR A 212 -1.16 -7.70 -14.44
CA TYR A 212 -0.94 -7.17 -13.10
C TYR A 212 -1.83 -7.96 -12.14
N ILE A 213 -1.20 -8.80 -11.32
CA ILE A 213 -1.88 -9.79 -10.48
C ILE A 213 -1.94 -9.24 -9.06
N GLY A 214 -3.12 -8.81 -8.62
CA GLY A 214 -3.35 -8.29 -7.28
C GLY A 214 -3.25 -9.40 -6.23
N GLU A 215 -2.43 -9.16 -5.20
CA GLU A 215 -2.33 -10.04 -4.03
C GLU A 215 -3.66 -10.10 -3.28
N LEU A 216 -3.97 -11.27 -2.72
CA LEU A 216 -5.12 -11.40 -1.81
C LEU A 216 -4.82 -10.80 -0.44
N CYS A 217 -5.82 -10.15 0.17
CA CYS A 217 -5.71 -9.57 1.50
C CYS A 217 -6.67 -10.18 2.53
N THR A 218 -7.50 -11.11 2.13
CA THR A 218 -8.48 -11.79 3.01
C THR A 218 -7.77 -12.59 4.09
N LYS A 219 -8.05 -12.31 5.36
CA LYS A 219 -7.38 -12.95 6.50
C LYS A 219 -8.31 -13.82 7.32
N THR A 220 -9.52 -13.33 7.57
CA THR A 220 -10.52 -14.03 8.38
C THR A 220 -11.89 -13.89 7.74
N ILE A 221 -12.67 -14.97 7.78
CA ILE A 221 -14.07 -14.97 7.38
C ILE A 221 -14.83 -15.96 8.27
N TRP A 222 -16.01 -15.58 8.75
CA TRP A 222 -16.88 -16.42 9.57
C TRP A 222 -16.15 -17.10 10.75
N GLY A 223 -15.24 -16.39 11.39
CA GLY A 223 -14.46 -16.92 12.51
C GLY A 223 -13.35 -17.92 12.14
N MET A 224 -13.05 -18.09 10.85
CA MET A 224 -11.95 -18.93 10.36
C MET A 224 -10.72 -18.09 10.04
N ASP A 225 -9.54 -18.61 10.38
CA ASP A 225 -8.26 -18.09 9.90
C ASP A 225 -7.99 -18.61 8.48
N LEU A 226 -8.07 -17.72 7.49
CA LEU A 226 -7.82 -18.07 6.09
C LEU A 226 -6.39 -17.76 5.63
N ARG A 227 -5.54 -17.22 6.49
CA ARG A 227 -4.17 -16.85 6.10
C ARG A 227 -3.38 -17.99 5.48
N PRO A 228 -3.37 -19.23 6.01
CA PRO A 228 -2.64 -20.32 5.39
C PRO A 228 -3.09 -20.59 3.95
N ARG A 229 -4.40 -20.53 3.71
CA ARG A 229 -4.99 -20.74 2.37
C ARG A 229 -4.72 -19.58 1.43
N MET A 230 -4.88 -18.33 1.94
CA MET A 230 -4.54 -17.12 1.20
C MET A 230 -3.09 -17.14 0.73
N TYR A 231 -2.18 -17.62 1.58
CA TYR A 231 -0.76 -17.73 1.22
C TYR A 231 -0.48 -18.78 0.17
N ALA A 232 -1.19 -19.89 0.18
CA ALA A 232 -1.08 -20.89 -0.88
C ALA A 232 -1.44 -20.29 -2.24
N ILE A 233 -2.53 -19.52 -2.30
CA ILE A 233 -2.91 -18.77 -3.52
C ILE A 233 -1.81 -17.74 -3.90
N SER A 234 -1.37 -16.92 -2.95
CA SER A 234 -0.37 -15.88 -3.20
C SER A 234 0.98 -16.44 -3.66
N LEU A 235 1.37 -17.62 -3.17
CA LEU A 235 2.56 -18.32 -3.69
C LEU A 235 2.41 -18.68 -5.17
N GLY A 236 1.25 -19.20 -5.56
CA GLY A 236 0.94 -19.49 -6.97
C GLY A 236 0.93 -18.23 -7.84
N GLN A 237 0.41 -17.11 -7.32
CA GLN A 237 0.44 -15.82 -8.01
C GLN A 237 1.89 -15.33 -8.22
N LYS A 238 2.73 -15.39 -7.18
CA LYS A 238 4.15 -15.00 -7.24
C LYS A 238 4.94 -15.89 -8.19
N GLU A 239 4.76 -17.20 -8.12
CA GLU A 239 5.44 -18.14 -9.00
C GLU A 239 5.17 -17.83 -10.47
N VAL A 240 3.92 -17.50 -10.81
CA VAL A 240 3.57 -17.11 -12.18
C VAL A 240 4.24 -15.79 -12.57
N ALA A 241 4.19 -14.77 -11.72
CA ALA A 241 4.81 -13.48 -11.99
C ALA A 241 6.34 -13.58 -12.11
N ASP A 242 7.00 -14.39 -11.27
CA ASP A 242 8.45 -14.57 -11.29
C ASP A 242 8.95 -15.31 -12.56
N ASN A 243 8.09 -16.10 -13.19
CA ASN A 243 8.42 -16.91 -14.38
C ASN A 243 7.83 -16.35 -15.69
N ASP A 244 7.10 -15.25 -15.67
CA ASP A 244 6.53 -14.60 -16.85
C ASP A 244 6.93 -13.12 -16.87
N PRO A 245 7.85 -12.69 -17.77
CA PRO A 245 8.34 -11.30 -17.82
C PRO A 245 7.26 -10.27 -18.18
N LEU A 246 6.10 -10.74 -18.61
CA LEU A 246 4.92 -9.93 -18.90
C LEU A 246 3.85 -10.03 -17.78
N ALA A 247 4.20 -10.55 -16.62
CA ALA A 247 3.35 -10.58 -15.44
C ALA A 247 4.05 -9.90 -14.26
N GLU A 248 3.29 -9.14 -13.47
CA GLU A 248 3.77 -8.50 -12.25
C GLU A 248 2.83 -8.84 -11.09
N TYR A 249 3.40 -9.29 -9.98
CA TYR A 249 2.68 -9.44 -8.72
C TYR A 249 2.54 -8.07 -8.05
N VAL A 250 1.31 -7.63 -7.85
CA VAL A 250 1.00 -6.33 -7.25
C VAL A 250 0.62 -6.53 -5.78
N PRO A 251 1.50 -6.18 -4.84
CA PRO A 251 1.22 -6.34 -3.42
C PRO A 251 0.04 -5.49 -2.97
N THR A 252 -0.83 -6.06 -2.16
CA THR A 252 -1.96 -5.38 -1.53
C THR A 252 -2.03 -5.62 -0.03
N SER A 253 -1.06 -6.34 0.51
CA SER A 253 -1.04 -6.69 1.94
C SER A 253 -0.93 -5.49 2.88
N HIS A 254 -0.44 -4.36 2.36
CA HIS A 254 -0.38 -3.06 3.04
C HIS A 254 -1.68 -2.24 2.88
N VAL A 255 -2.57 -2.64 1.99
CA VAL A 255 -3.86 -1.97 1.78
C VAL A 255 -4.77 -2.22 2.98
N GLY A 256 -5.45 -1.18 3.42
CA GLY A 256 -6.40 -1.26 4.51
C GLY A 256 -7.60 -2.13 4.13
N VAL A 257 -7.77 -3.24 4.84
CA VAL A 257 -8.99 -4.06 4.76
C VAL A 257 -9.96 -3.55 5.80
N GLU A 258 -11.20 -3.31 5.41
CA GLU A 258 -12.21 -2.88 6.37
C GLU A 258 -12.45 -3.99 7.40
N ILE A 259 -12.41 -3.61 8.67
CA ILE A 259 -12.75 -4.48 9.78
C ILE A 259 -14.26 -4.36 9.96
N GLY A 260 -15.01 -5.20 9.27
CA GLY A 260 -16.46 -5.15 9.24
C GLY A 260 -17.11 -5.60 10.54
N GLY A 261 -18.28 -5.04 10.81
CA GLY A 261 -19.09 -5.29 12.00
C GLY A 261 -19.48 -6.74 12.18
N GLY A 262 -19.02 -7.33 13.29
CA GLY A 262 -19.33 -8.66 13.76
C GLY A 262 -18.33 -9.73 13.31
N ALA A 263 -17.84 -10.49 14.28
CA ALA A 263 -17.09 -11.73 14.12
C ALA A 263 -15.90 -11.74 13.15
N GLY A 264 -15.05 -10.71 13.17
CA GLY A 264 -13.71 -10.75 12.56
C GLY A 264 -13.70 -10.93 11.03
N LEU A 265 -14.49 -10.14 10.32
CA LEU A 265 -14.48 -10.12 8.87
C LEU A 265 -13.36 -9.21 8.35
N HIS A 266 -12.23 -9.79 8.00
CA HIS A 266 -11.20 -9.16 7.16
C HIS A 266 -11.27 -9.77 5.76
N TYR A 267 -12.24 -9.35 4.97
CA TYR A 267 -12.66 -10.09 3.79
C TYR A 267 -12.64 -9.25 2.52
N HIS A 268 -13.28 -8.09 2.53
CA HIS A 268 -13.27 -7.16 1.43
C HIS A 268 -12.48 -5.89 1.81
N TYR A 269 -11.98 -5.20 0.79
CA TYR A 269 -11.19 -3.99 0.97
C TYR A 269 -11.97 -2.81 1.57
N GLY A 270 -13.29 -2.74 1.37
CA GLY A 270 -14.04 -1.53 1.64
C GLY A 270 -13.66 -0.38 0.70
N THR A 271 -14.19 0.82 0.96
CA THR A 271 -14.03 1.95 0.04
C THR A 271 -12.57 2.41 -0.08
N LEU A 272 -11.90 2.64 1.06
CA LEU A 272 -10.51 3.09 1.05
C LEU A 272 -9.59 2.06 0.37
N GLY A 273 -9.69 0.80 0.78
CA GLY A 273 -8.83 -0.25 0.24
C GLY A 273 -9.02 -0.50 -1.26
N GLN A 274 -10.23 -0.32 -1.79
CA GLN A 274 -10.47 -0.39 -3.23
C GLN A 274 -9.75 0.73 -3.99
N LEU A 275 -9.78 1.94 -3.44
CA LEU A 275 -9.09 3.09 -4.02
C LEU A 275 -7.57 2.94 -3.95
N GLU A 276 -7.06 2.45 -2.83
CA GLU A 276 -5.63 2.12 -2.66
C GLU A 276 -5.18 1.02 -3.62
N HIS A 277 -5.99 -0.02 -3.80
CA HIS A 277 -5.72 -1.10 -4.73
C HIS A 277 -5.62 -0.60 -6.19
N GLY A 278 -6.50 0.31 -6.58
CA GLY A 278 -6.43 0.93 -7.91
C GLY A 278 -5.16 1.76 -8.12
N VAL A 279 -4.70 2.48 -7.10
CA VAL A 279 -3.42 3.19 -7.15
C VAL A 279 -2.24 2.22 -7.29
N ASN A 280 -2.26 1.08 -6.58
CA ASN A 280 -1.20 0.07 -6.69
C ASN A 280 -1.09 -0.52 -8.10
N PHE A 281 -2.22 -0.80 -8.75
CA PHE A 281 -2.24 -1.20 -10.16
C PHE A 281 -1.69 -0.10 -11.07
N ALA A 282 -2.06 1.16 -10.81
CA ALA A 282 -1.54 2.29 -11.59
C ALA A 282 -0.03 2.46 -11.42
N ASP A 283 0.49 2.32 -10.19
CA ASP A 283 1.93 2.41 -9.91
C ASP A 283 2.73 1.30 -10.58
N ALA A 284 2.20 0.07 -10.58
CA ALA A 284 2.81 -1.05 -11.28
C ALA A 284 2.87 -0.78 -12.79
N TYR A 285 1.77 -0.31 -13.39
CA TYR A 285 1.75 0.07 -14.80
C TYR A 285 2.72 1.22 -15.11
N LEU A 286 2.65 2.32 -14.35
CA LEU A 286 3.50 3.49 -14.56
C LEU A 286 4.99 3.19 -14.38
N ARG A 287 5.34 2.30 -13.47
CA ARG A 287 6.71 1.79 -13.28
C ARG A 287 7.18 1.04 -14.53
N ASN A 288 6.35 0.15 -15.07
CA ASN A 288 6.67 -0.64 -16.25
C ASN A 288 6.90 0.22 -17.51
N ILE A 289 6.24 1.36 -17.62
CA ILE A 289 6.43 2.29 -18.74
C ILE A 289 7.40 3.44 -18.44
N GLY A 290 8.08 3.41 -17.27
CA GLY A 290 9.04 4.44 -16.86
C GLY A 290 8.43 5.81 -16.58
N GLN A 291 7.15 5.87 -16.23
CA GLN A 291 6.41 7.12 -15.94
C GLN A 291 6.06 7.30 -14.45
N LEU A 292 6.45 6.36 -13.60
CA LEU A 292 6.31 6.52 -12.15
C LEU A 292 7.34 7.53 -11.65
N LYS A 293 6.85 8.63 -11.08
CA LYS A 293 7.73 9.69 -10.54
C LYS A 293 8.29 9.24 -9.19
N SER A 294 9.57 9.52 -8.97
CA SER A 294 10.20 9.37 -7.66
C SER A 294 9.62 10.41 -6.68
N GLU A 295 9.31 9.95 -5.48
CA GLU A 295 8.87 10.81 -4.36
C GLU A 295 10.04 11.10 -3.39
N ALA A 296 11.27 10.77 -3.76
CA ALA A 296 12.44 10.98 -2.92
C ALA A 296 12.64 12.46 -2.54
N ARG A 297 12.88 12.70 -1.26
CA ARG A 297 13.10 14.05 -0.68
C ARG A 297 14.49 14.08 -0.05
N PRO A 298 15.53 14.50 -0.78
CA PRO A 298 16.89 14.47 -0.25
C PRO A 298 17.07 15.50 0.88
N LEU A 299 17.88 15.14 1.88
CA LEU A 299 18.41 16.12 2.83
C LEU A 299 19.27 17.13 2.09
N THR A 300 19.05 18.43 2.31
CA THR A 300 19.87 19.50 1.73
C THR A 300 21.30 19.42 2.24
N ASP A 301 21.43 19.24 3.56
CA ASP A 301 22.69 19.02 4.26
C ASP A 301 22.52 17.96 5.33
N TRP A 302 23.60 17.28 5.68
CA TRP A 302 23.58 16.32 6.76
C TRP A 302 23.43 17.03 8.12
N PRO A 303 22.38 16.72 8.94
CA PRO A 303 22.01 17.59 10.06
C PRO A 303 22.90 17.47 11.30
N TYR A 304 23.82 16.52 11.35
CA TYR A 304 24.61 16.27 12.55
C TYR A 304 26.07 16.59 12.36
N ALA A 305 26.69 17.21 13.38
CA ALA A 305 28.13 17.44 13.40
C ALA A 305 28.89 16.12 13.41
N LYS A 306 29.97 16.03 12.63
CA LYS A 306 30.80 14.83 12.55
C LYS A 306 31.31 14.42 13.96
N GLY A 307 31.24 13.14 14.29
CA GLY A 307 31.65 12.62 15.60
C GLY A 307 30.62 12.81 16.72
N SER A 308 29.47 13.44 16.42
CA SER A 308 28.39 13.56 17.42
C SER A 308 27.71 12.22 17.69
N THR A 309 27.07 12.10 18.87
CA THR A 309 26.16 11.00 19.17
C THR A 309 24.79 11.30 18.59
N VAL A 310 24.30 10.42 17.70
CA VAL A 310 22.97 10.48 17.12
C VAL A 310 22.04 9.52 17.85
N LYS A 311 20.88 10.02 18.27
CA LYS A 311 19.85 9.23 18.93
C LYS A 311 18.90 8.65 17.86
N LEU A 312 18.99 7.34 17.66
CA LEU A 312 18.13 6.63 16.72
C LEU A 312 16.88 6.13 17.45
N PHE A 313 15.73 6.62 17.00
CA PHE A 313 14.40 6.20 17.43
C PHE A 313 13.79 5.29 16.39
N VAL A 314 13.37 4.09 16.77
CA VAL A 314 12.74 3.14 15.86
C VAL A 314 11.24 3.13 16.11
N LEU A 315 10.45 3.50 15.12
CA LEU A 315 8.99 3.44 15.14
C LEU A 315 8.53 2.22 14.35
N ALA A 316 7.75 1.33 14.98
CA ALA A 316 7.34 0.09 14.35
C ALA A 316 5.89 -0.29 14.71
N GLY A 317 5.23 -1.05 13.85
CA GLY A 317 3.87 -1.51 14.12
C GLY A 317 3.02 -1.62 12.87
N HIS A 318 1.71 -1.50 13.09
CA HIS A 318 0.68 -1.82 12.12
C HIS A 318 0.00 -0.54 11.58
N ARG A 319 -1.32 -0.58 11.37
CA ARG A 319 -2.13 0.45 10.70
C ARG A 319 -1.96 1.86 11.30
N ASN A 320 -2.07 1.98 12.63
CA ASN A 320 -1.97 3.28 13.29
C ASN A 320 -0.53 3.82 13.31
N MET A 321 0.48 2.95 13.42
CA MET A 321 1.88 3.37 13.31
C MET A 321 2.23 3.75 11.85
N GLU A 322 1.62 3.09 10.88
CA GLU A 322 1.76 3.48 9.47
C GLU A 322 1.08 4.82 9.19
N GLY A 323 -0.06 5.07 9.81
CA GLY A 323 -0.86 6.28 9.63
C GLY A 323 -1.90 6.13 8.51
N GLU A 324 -2.44 4.91 8.34
CA GLU A 324 -3.32 4.54 7.22
C GLU A 324 -4.49 5.49 6.97
N ARG A 325 -5.05 6.10 8.03
CA ARG A 325 -6.17 7.06 7.92
C ARG A 325 -5.80 8.49 8.32
N ALA A 326 -4.52 8.80 8.40
CA ALA A 326 -4.05 10.15 8.70
C ALA A 326 -3.62 10.87 7.40
N PHE A 327 -4.47 11.78 6.92
CA PHE A 327 -4.29 12.43 5.62
C PHE A 327 -3.64 13.81 5.74
N VAL A 328 -2.68 14.07 4.87
CA VAL A 328 -1.97 15.37 4.76
C VAL A 328 -2.95 16.54 4.61
N GLN A 329 -4.00 16.37 3.80
CA GLN A 329 -5.00 17.41 3.56
C GLN A 329 -5.85 17.73 4.82
N GLN A 330 -6.01 16.77 5.72
CA GLN A 330 -6.68 16.99 7.01
C GLN A 330 -5.71 17.62 8.00
N LEU A 331 -4.46 17.16 8.05
CA LEU A 331 -3.41 17.75 8.90
C LEU A 331 -3.22 19.24 8.59
N ALA A 332 -3.22 19.62 7.32
CA ALA A 332 -3.10 21.01 6.90
C ALA A 332 -4.16 21.95 7.50
N LYS A 333 -5.29 21.41 7.98
CA LYS A 333 -6.41 22.16 8.58
C LYS A 333 -6.36 22.19 10.11
N LEU A 334 -5.50 21.39 10.74
CA LEU A 334 -5.33 21.37 12.19
C LEU A 334 -4.43 22.51 12.64
N GLU A 335 -4.64 22.98 13.87
CA GLU A 335 -3.72 23.93 14.52
C GLU A 335 -2.32 23.30 14.63
N GLY A 336 -1.27 24.02 14.20
CA GLY A 336 0.09 23.51 14.13
C GLY A 336 0.36 22.49 13.01
N GLY A 337 -0.69 22.00 12.32
CA GLY A 337 -0.58 21.02 11.26
C GLY A 337 0.30 21.46 10.08
N PRO A 338 0.16 22.71 9.55
CA PRO A 338 1.01 23.18 8.48
C PRO A 338 2.51 23.18 8.83
N GLU A 339 2.87 23.36 10.10
CA GLU A 339 4.27 23.26 10.53
C GLU A 339 4.79 21.82 10.54
N LEU A 340 3.95 20.86 10.92
CA LEU A 340 4.30 19.43 10.90
C LEU A 340 4.45 18.89 9.46
N LEU A 341 3.83 19.55 8.48
CA LEU A 341 3.94 19.16 7.07
C LEU A 341 5.23 19.66 6.40
N LYS A 342 5.93 20.60 7.00
CA LYS A 342 7.20 21.08 6.46
C LYS A 342 8.29 20.04 6.66
N ASP A 343 9.10 19.83 5.63
CA ASP A 343 10.27 18.97 5.74
C ASP A 343 11.22 19.47 6.81
N ASN A 344 11.36 18.71 7.89
CA ASN A 344 12.25 19.04 8.99
C ASN A 344 13.67 18.56 8.70
N GLN A 345 14.50 19.44 8.15
CA GLN A 345 15.87 19.16 7.78
C GLN A 345 16.81 18.87 8.97
N ALA A 346 16.37 19.11 10.21
CA ALA A 346 17.18 18.84 11.40
C ALA A 346 17.00 17.41 11.94
N ILE A 347 16.11 16.62 11.37
CA ILE A 347 15.84 15.22 11.73
C ILE A 347 16.01 14.35 10.50
N ALA A 348 17.02 13.46 10.52
CA ALA A 348 17.16 12.45 9.47
C ALA A 348 16.10 11.35 9.67
N TYR A 349 15.35 11.07 8.63
CA TYR A 349 14.26 10.12 8.61
C TYR A 349 14.48 9.04 7.55
N LYS A 350 14.27 7.80 7.92
CA LYS A 350 14.34 6.65 7.04
C LYS A 350 13.14 5.74 7.28
N TYR A 351 12.60 5.15 6.22
CA TYR A 351 11.40 4.33 6.36
C TYR A 351 11.39 3.09 5.45
N SER A 352 10.66 2.09 5.91
CA SER A 352 10.20 0.91 5.18
C SER A 352 8.73 0.69 5.55
N ILE A 353 7.83 1.05 4.65
CA ILE A 353 6.39 1.06 4.85
C ILE A 353 5.77 -0.08 4.04
N GLY A 354 4.69 -0.69 4.54
CA GLY A 354 4.06 -1.83 3.91
C GLY A 354 4.95 -3.07 3.86
N GLY A 355 5.87 -3.22 4.83
CA GLY A 355 6.80 -4.35 4.87
C GLY A 355 7.84 -4.34 3.74
N GLY A 356 8.21 -3.16 3.24
CA GLY A 356 9.18 -2.99 2.16
C GLY A 356 8.57 -2.58 0.82
N TYR A 357 7.26 -2.37 0.75
CA TYR A 357 6.63 -1.92 -0.48
C TYR A 357 7.01 -0.48 -0.85
N LYS A 358 7.08 0.43 0.15
CA LYS A 358 7.61 1.78 0.00
C LYS A 358 8.80 1.96 0.93
N VAL A 359 9.97 2.24 0.39
CA VAL A 359 11.23 2.37 1.13
C VAL A 359 11.90 3.67 0.71
N SER A 360 12.46 4.41 1.68
CA SER A 360 13.32 5.55 1.36
C SER A 360 14.64 5.07 0.75
N ASP A 361 15.10 5.75 -0.30
CA ASP A 361 16.36 5.41 -0.96
C ASP A 361 17.58 5.65 -0.03
N ASP A 362 17.55 6.74 0.72
CA ASP A 362 18.55 7.13 1.74
C ASP A 362 17.79 7.80 2.91
N TRP A 363 18.53 8.46 3.78
CA TRP A 363 17.98 9.32 4.81
C TRP A 363 17.41 10.60 4.20
N GLU A 364 16.16 10.91 4.54
CA GLU A 364 15.39 12.05 4.09
C GLU A 364 15.14 13.04 5.25
N PRO A 365 14.72 14.28 5.02
CA PRO A 365 14.18 15.13 6.06
C PRO A 365 12.89 14.50 6.62
N LEU A 366 12.62 14.69 7.91
CA LEU A 366 11.37 14.23 8.50
C LEU A 366 10.19 14.99 7.88
N GLY A 367 9.30 14.27 7.24
CA GLY A 367 8.09 14.77 6.60
C GLY A 367 7.14 13.63 6.24
N PRO A 368 5.96 13.93 5.68
CA PRO A 368 4.99 12.90 5.29
C PRO A 368 5.58 11.90 4.31
N ALA A 369 5.44 10.61 4.59
CA ALA A 369 6.02 9.55 3.77
C ALA A 369 5.07 8.36 3.57
N GLY A 370 3.84 8.43 4.08
CA GLY A 370 2.85 7.36 3.93
C GLY A 370 2.42 7.13 2.48
N PHE A 371 1.62 6.10 2.26
CA PHE A 371 0.94 5.89 1.00
C PHE A 371 -0.19 6.91 0.83
N TYR A 372 -0.52 7.27 -0.42
CA TYR A 372 -1.75 8.02 -0.74
C TYR A 372 -1.92 9.35 0.03
N ASP A 373 -0.83 10.11 0.17
CA ASP A 373 -0.82 11.36 0.94
C ASP A 373 -1.16 11.16 2.43
N THR A 374 -0.66 10.09 3.03
CA THR A 374 -0.77 9.84 4.47
C THR A 374 0.53 10.09 5.21
N PHE A 375 0.46 10.13 6.53
CA PHE A 375 1.59 10.25 7.44
C PHE A 375 1.30 9.47 8.72
N GLY A 376 2.32 9.12 9.47
CA GLY A 376 2.17 8.46 10.76
C GLY A 376 2.57 9.35 11.93
N PRO A 377 2.66 8.78 13.14
CA PRO A 377 2.99 9.53 14.36
C PRO A 377 4.39 10.11 14.38
N GLU A 378 5.28 9.75 13.45
CA GLU A 378 6.66 10.23 13.39
C GLU A 378 6.77 11.76 13.32
N LEU A 379 5.82 12.46 12.68
CA LEU A 379 5.87 13.91 12.52
C LEU A 379 5.77 14.61 13.87
N SER A 380 4.69 14.34 14.61
CA SER A 380 4.46 14.92 15.94
C SER A 380 5.42 14.36 16.99
N PHE A 381 5.85 13.10 16.87
CA PHE A 381 6.88 12.51 17.72
C PHE A 381 8.20 13.29 17.62
N GLY A 382 8.72 13.47 16.42
CA GLY A 382 9.96 14.21 16.17
C GLY A 382 9.87 15.65 16.63
N ALA A 383 8.77 16.35 16.30
CA ALA A 383 8.54 17.72 16.72
C ALA A 383 8.49 17.87 18.25
N THR A 384 7.78 16.97 18.95
CA THR A 384 7.70 16.99 20.41
C THR A 384 9.06 16.76 21.07
N LEU A 385 9.85 15.82 20.58
CA LEU A 385 11.21 15.59 21.09
C LEU A 385 12.09 16.85 20.93
N GLN A 386 12.05 17.47 19.76
CA GLN A 386 12.82 18.68 19.43
C GLN A 386 12.43 19.86 20.32
N GLN A 387 11.13 20.10 20.49
CA GLN A 387 10.59 21.15 21.35
C GLN A 387 10.98 20.98 22.82
N ASN A 388 11.25 19.75 23.25
CA ASN A 388 11.72 19.43 24.61
C ASN A 388 13.25 19.27 24.71
N GLY A 389 14.01 19.84 23.76
CA GLY A 389 15.46 19.95 23.84
C GLY A 389 16.25 18.69 23.50
N VAL A 390 15.60 17.66 22.92
CA VAL A 390 16.34 16.51 22.40
C VAL A 390 17.01 16.91 21.09
N SER A 391 18.32 16.70 21.01
CA SER A 391 19.12 17.01 19.81
C SER A 391 19.62 15.74 19.12
N ASN A 392 20.10 15.89 17.88
CA ASN A 392 20.64 14.81 17.05
C ASN A 392 19.68 13.61 16.94
N ILE A 393 18.43 13.90 16.57
CA ILE A 393 17.35 12.92 16.42
C ILE A 393 17.43 12.30 15.04
N ALA A 394 17.54 10.98 14.95
CA ALA A 394 17.25 10.21 13.74
C ALA A 394 16.06 9.29 13.99
N ILE A 395 15.16 9.16 13.01
CA ILE A 395 13.98 8.30 13.09
C ILE A 395 14.05 7.24 12.00
N ALA A 396 13.90 5.97 12.37
CA ALA A 396 13.76 4.85 11.46
C ALA A 396 12.38 4.21 11.66
N LYS A 397 11.54 4.21 10.64
CA LYS A 397 10.17 3.71 10.70
C LYS A 397 10.03 2.43 9.88
N PHE A 398 9.58 1.35 10.52
CA PHE A 398 9.27 0.09 9.85
C PHE A 398 7.82 -0.31 10.18
N THR A 399 6.95 -0.33 9.19
CA THR A 399 5.52 -0.58 9.39
C THR A 399 4.93 -1.52 8.33
N HIS A 400 3.80 -2.14 8.70
CA HIS A 400 3.01 -2.91 7.76
C HIS A 400 1.54 -2.93 8.21
N SER A 401 0.69 -2.12 7.60
CA SER A 401 -0.71 -1.96 8.03
C SER A 401 -1.50 -3.26 7.97
N GLY A 402 -1.25 -4.10 6.99
CA GLY A 402 -1.92 -5.41 6.86
C GLY A 402 -1.40 -6.53 7.75
N SER A 403 -0.39 -6.31 8.60
CA SER A 403 0.21 -7.35 9.44
C SER A 403 -0.52 -7.57 10.76
N GLN A 404 -0.21 -8.68 11.40
CA GLN A 404 -0.58 -9.05 12.75
C GLN A 404 0.69 -9.34 13.55
N ILE A 405 0.64 -9.30 14.88
CA ILE A 405 1.86 -9.49 15.68
C ILE A 405 2.55 -10.83 15.42
N ILE A 406 1.81 -11.86 14.99
CA ILE A 406 2.40 -13.14 14.62
C ILE A 406 3.39 -13.01 13.44
N ASP A 407 3.15 -12.08 12.53
CA ASP A 407 4.04 -11.81 11.39
C ASP A 407 5.38 -11.16 11.84
N TRP A 408 5.42 -10.61 13.05
CA TRP A 408 6.58 -9.94 13.66
C TRP A 408 7.36 -10.83 14.63
N THR A 409 6.88 -12.03 14.93
CA THR A 409 7.59 -12.94 15.82
C THR A 409 8.74 -13.66 15.11
N PRO A 410 9.79 -14.10 15.84
CA PRO A 410 10.88 -14.88 15.25
C PRO A 410 10.39 -16.18 14.60
N GLU A 411 9.38 -16.80 15.19
CA GLU A 411 8.75 -18.01 14.67
C GLU A 411 7.98 -17.74 13.37
N GLY A 412 7.47 -16.52 13.23
CA GLY A 412 6.66 -16.08 12.11
C GLY A 412 5.27 -16.72 12.09
N SER A 413 4.50 -16.37 11.08
CA SER A 413 3.26 -17.07 10.73
C SER A 413 3.60 -18.30 9.86
N GLU A 414 2.64 -19.20 9.67
CA GLU A 414 2.77 -20.34 8.73
C GLU A 414 3.15 -19.86 7.32
N ALA A 415 2.81 -18.63 7.01
CA ALA A 415 3.24 -17.95 5.80
C ALA A 415 4.63 -17.37 5.94
N LYS A 416 5.62 -18.13 5.61
CA LYS A 416 7.02 -17.68 5.63
C LYS A 416 7.27 -16.40 4.83
N SER A 417 6.50 -16.16 3.77
CA SER A 417 6.60 -14.95 2.93
C SER A 417 6.16 -13.66 3.62
N ARG A 418 5.50 -13.74 4.77
CA ARG A 418 5.06 -12.60 5.58
C ARG A 418 5.77 -12.47 6.91
N ASN A 419 6.85 -13.21 7.12
CA ASN A 419 7.66 -13.05 8.31
C ASN A 419 8.45 -11.73 8.23
N LEU A 420 7.99 -10.72 8.94
CA LEU A 420 8.57 -9.38 8.98
C LEU A 420 9.78 -9.28 9.91
N PHE A 421 9.93 -10.21 10.87
CA PHE A 421 10.97 -10.14 11.88
C PHE A 421 12.38 -10.03 11.30
N PRO A 422 12.83 -10.87 10.35
CA PRO A 422 14.18 -10.76 9.80
C PRO A 422 14.42 -9.42 9.11
N ALA A 423 13.45 -8.93 8.32
CA ALA A 423 13.53 -7.65 7.62
C ALA A 423 13.54 -6.46 8.60
N PHE A 424 12.76 -6.53 9.68
CA PHE A 424 12.74 -5.52 10.73
C PHE A 424 14.09 -5.40 11.44
N ILE A 425 14.70 -6.52 11.84
CA ILE A 425 16.02 -6.52 12.50
C ILE A 425 17.10 -6.01 11.55
N GLU A 426 17.07 -6.44 10.30
CA GLU A 426 18.04 -5.99 9.30
C GLU A 426 17.91 -4.49 9.02
N PHE A 427 16.68 -3.97 8.93
CA PHE A 427 16.41 -2.55 8.76
C PHE A 427 17.03 -1.71 9.90
N ILE A 428 16.88 -2.16 11.16
CA ILE A 428 17.50 -1.47 12.31
C ILE A 428 19.03 -1.53 12.22
N ARG A 429 19.61 -2.70 11.97
CA ARG A 429 21.07 -2.87 11.83
C ARG A 429 21.65 -1.97 10.75
N LYS A 430 21.02 -1.97 9.58
CA LYS A 430 21.43 -1.16 8.44
C LYS A 430 21.32 0.34 8.77
N SER A 431 20.26 0.77 9.45
CA SER A 431 20.10 2.16 9.88
C SER A 431 21.21 2.59 10.86
N VAL A 432 21.61 1.73 11.80
CA VAL A 432 22.76 1.98 12.69
C VAL A 432 24.05 2.08 11.90
N GLN A 433 24.35 1.09 11.06
CA GLN A 433 25.58 1.04 10.25
C GLN A 433 25.73 2.25 9.32
N GLU A 434 24.66 2.72 8.72
CA GLU A 434 24.68 3.91 7.86
C GLU A 434 25.02 5.18 8.62
N LEU A 435 24.48 5.36 9.83
CA LEU A 435 24.83 6.48 10.70
C LEU A 435 26.29 6.40 11.18
N GLU A 436 26.76 5.22 11.54
CA GLU A 436 28.16 4.96 11.91
C GLU A 436 29.12 5.22 10.74
N ALA A 437 28.76 4.80 9.53
CA ALA A 437 29.52 5.04 8.30
C ALA A 437 29.64 6.55 7.97
N LYS A 438 28.66 7.37 8.38
CA LYS A 438 28.71 8.82 8.29
C LYS A 438 29.58 9.46 9.40
N GLY A 439 30.16 8.64 10.29
CA GLY A 439 31.11 9.05 11.34
C GLY A 439 30.47 9.43 12.67
N HIS A 440 29.28 8.93 12.97
CA HIS A 440 28.57 9.17 14.22
C HIS A 440 28.69 8.02 15.20
N GLN A 441 28.58 8.31 16.49
CA GLN A 441 28.20 7.31 17.50
C GLN A 441 26.68 7.18 17.48
N VAL A 442 26.15 5.94 17.61
CA VAL A 442 24.71 5.72 17.57
C VAL A 442 24.20 5.21 18.91
N GLU A 443 23.35 6.01 19.54
CA GLU A 443 22.53 5.61 20.68
C GLU A 443 21.18 5.10 20.14
N LEU A 444 20.92 3.79 20.20
CA LEU A 444 19.58 3.26 19.90
C LEU A 444 18.67 3.59 21.09
N ALA A 445 17.94 4.70 20.96
CA ALA A 445 17.19 5.34 22.05
C ALA A 445 15.95 4.53 22.50
N GLY A 446 15.41 3.70 21.61
CA GLY A 446 14.31 2.80 21.91
C GLY A 446 13.56 2.35 20.67
N ILE A 447 12.75 1.31 20.85
CA ILE A 447 11.78 0.85 19.86
C ILE A 447 10.39 1.21 20.35
N PHE A 448 9.64 1.95 19.54
CA PHE A 448 8.29 2.43 19.79
C PHE A 448 7.34 1.62 18.91
N TYR A 449 6.65 0.66 19.53
CA TYR A 449 5.82 -0.30 18.83
C TYR A 449 4.35 -0.07 19.15
N HIS A 450 3.54 0.16 18.12
CA HIS A 450 2.09 0.24 18.31
C HIS A 450 1.48 -1.14 18.06
N LEU A 451 0.83 -1.70 19.09
CA LEU A 451 0.26 -3.03 19.04
C LEU A 451 -1.00 -3.06 18.16
N GLY A 452 -1.04 -4.02 17.28
CA GLY A 452 -1.86 -4.14 16.11
C GLY A 452 -3.35 -4.22 16.28
N GLU A 453 -4.00 -3.38 15.59
CA GLU A 453 -5.44 -3.27 15.45
C GLU A 453 -6.03 -4.53 14.84
N ASN A 454 -5.30 -5.15 13.91
CA ASN A 454 -5.71 -6.39 13.27
C ASN A 454 -5.76 -7.58 14.26
N ASP A 455 -4.90 -7.58 15.29
CA ASP A 455 -4.95 -8.58 16.36
C ASP A 455 -6.16 -8.38 17.27
N MET A 456 -6.56 -7.13 17.47
CA MET A 456 -7.69 -6.75 18.30
C MET A 456 -9.02 -7.20 17.73
N SER A 457 -9.12 -7.31 16.40
CA SER A 457 -10.35 -7.65 15.70
C SER A 457 -10.77 -9.11 15.84
N TRP A 458 -9.86 -10.02 16.26
CA TRP A 458 -10.16 -11.44 16.38
C TRP A 458 -9.62 -12.07 17.66
N GLY A 459 -10.50 -12.78 18.42
CA GLY A 459 -10.21 -13.33 19.74
C GLY A 459 -8.89 -14.11 19.85
N PRO A 460 -8.64 -15.15 19.03
CA PRO A 460 -7.40 -15.93 19.11
C PRO A 460 -6.12 -15.14 18.90
N PHE A 461 -6.14 -14.10 18.07
CA PHE A 461 -4.98 -13.23 17.86
C PHE A 461 -4.77 -12.34 19.06
N ARG A 462 -5.85 -11.70 19.54
CA ARG A 462 -5.85 -10.82 20.70
C ARG A 462 -5.34 -11.51 21.95
N GLU A 463 -5.81 -12.73 22.22
CA GLU A 463 -5.38 -13.50 23.39
C GLU A 463 -3.90 -13.90 23.33
N GLY A 464 -3.38 -14.18 22.15
CA GLY A 464 -1.98 -14.54 21.94
C GLY A 464 -1.02 -13.34 21.85
N ALA A 465 -1.52 -12.13 21.67
CA ALA A 465 -0.71 -10.96 21.37
C ALA A 465 0.32 -10.63 22.47
N PRO A 466 0.03 -10.66 23.80
CA PRO A 466 1.02 -10.39 24.82
C PRO A 466 2.20 -11.36 24.80
N LYS A 467 1.95 -12.66 24.64
CA LYS A 467 3.00 -13.68 24.55
C LYS A 467 3.89 -13.47 23.32
N ARG A 468 3.27 -13.15 22.18
CA ARG A 468 4.00 -12.86 20.93
C ARG A 468 4.84 -11.60 21.04
N LEU A 469 4.32 -10.56 21.70
CA LEU A 469 5.09 -9.34 22.01
C LEU A 469 6.35 -9.65 22.81
N LEU A 470 6.24 -10.44 23.87
CA LEU A 470 7.40 -10.82 24.68
C LEU A 470 8.44 -11.62 23.88
N SER A 471 8.01 -12.50 22.97
CA SER A 471 8.90 -13.22 22.05
C SER A 471 9.62 -12.25 21.11
N LEU A 472 8.89 -11.31 20.50
CA LEU A 472 9.45 -10.26 19.64
C LEU A 472 10.50 -9.42 20.38
N VAL A 473 10.18 -8.90 21.55
CA VAL A 473 11.09 -8.06 22.36
C VAL A 473 12.36 -8.83 22.74
N LYS A 474 12.20 -10.03 23.30
CA LYS A 474 13.32 -10.87 23.72
C LYS A 474 14.28 -11.18 22.58
N GLN A 475 13.75 -11.61 21.45
CA GLN A 475 14.59 -12.00 20.32
C GLN A 475 15.23 -10.77 19.66
N SER A 476 14.51 -9.65 19.54
CA SER A 476 15.07 -8.40 19.01
C SER A 476 16.26 -7.91 19.84
N ARG A 477 16.14 -7.90 21.16
CA ARG A 477 17.26 -7.53 22.05
C ARG A 477 18.48 -8.43 21.85
N LYS A 478 18.23 -9.74 21.72
CA LYS A 478 19.30 -10.72 21.45
C LYS A 478 19.97 -10.47 20.11
N ASP A 479 19.20 -10.33 19.06
CA ASP A 479 19.73 -10.22 17.69
C ASP A 479 20.41 -8.86 17.44
N LEU A 480 19.96 -7.80 18.13
CA LEU A 480 20.61 -6.49 18.10
C LEU A 480 21.80 -6.37 19.08
N GLY A 481 22.07 -7.39 19.91
CA GLY A 481 23.11 -7.35 20.93
C GLY A 481 22.88 -6.27 22.00
N ARG A 482 21.62 -5.94 22.30
CA ARG A 482 21.22 -4.86 23.21
C ARG A 482 20.22 -5.37 24.26
N PRO A 483 20.66 -6.12 25.29
CA PRO A 483 19.77 -6.73 26.29
C PRO A 483 18.89 -5.71 27.04
N GLU A 484 19.40 -4.50 27.25
CA GLU A 484 18.72 -3.41 27.99
C GLU A 484 17.93 -2.47 27.06
N LEU A 485 17.76 -2.80 25.77
CA LEU A 485 17.04 -1.95 24.84
C LEU A 485 15.60 -1.73 25.30
N ARG A 486 15.23 -0.46 25.47
CA ARG A 486 13.88 -0.08 25.87
C ARG A 486 12.90 -0.25 24.73
N TRP A 487 11.76 -0.86 25.05
CA TRP A 487 10.60 -0.95 24.18
C TRP A 487 9.45 -0.15 24.79
N TYR A 488 8.88 0.70 23.99
CA TYR A 488 7.70 1.50 24.32
C TYR A 488 6.55 0.94 23.51
N VAL A 489 5.62 0.27 24.17
CA VAL A 489 4.50 -0.39 23.50
C VAL A 489 3.24 0.39 23.76
N SER A 490 2.67 0.93 22.70
CA SER A 490 1.38 1.60 22.75
C SER A 490 0.28 0.70 22.19
N GLN A 491 -0.91 0.82 22.74
CA GLN A 491 -2.11 0.14 22.32
C GLN A 491 -3.29 1.02 22.66
N GLN A 492 -4.13 1.29 21.69
CA GLN A 492 -5.38 1.98 21.98
C GLN A 492 -6.41 1.02 22.57
N PRO A 493 -7.37 1.53 23.38
CA PRO A 493 -8.45 0.70 23.87
C PRO A 493 -9.37 0.26 22.73
N PRO A 494 -10.13 -0.82 22.92
CA PRO A 494 -11.18 -1.20 22.00
C PRO A 494 -12.14 -0.05 21.75
N THR A 495 -12.66 -0.01 20.55
CA THR A 495 -13.63 0.97 20.10
C THR A 495 -15.05 0.62 20.52
N ASP A 496 -16.04 1.42 20.09
CA ASP A 496 -17.47 1.13 20.27
C ASP A 496 -17.96 -0.09 19.47
N ASP A 497 -17.10 -0.79 18.78
CA ASP A 497 -17.42 -2.08 18.15
C ASP A 497 -17.78 -3.11 19.23
N LYS A 498 -19.05 -3.50 19.28
CA LYS A 498 -19.60 -4.41 20.27
C LYS A 498 -18.88 -5.76 20.34
N SER A 499 -18.21 -6.18 19.29
CA SER A 499 -17.42 -7.42 19.24
C SER A 499 -16.10 -7.30 20.01
N VAL A 500 -15.62 -6.09 20.26
CA VAL A 500 -14.33 -5.79 20.90
C VAL A 500 -14.51 -5.12 22.27
N ASN A 501 -15.60 -4.40 22.50
CA ASN A 501 -15.86 -3.54 23.68
C ASN A 501 -15.89 -4.23 25.05
N ASN A 502 -16.07 -5.53 25.09
CA ASN A 502 -16.22 -6.26 26.36
C ASN A 502 -14.90 -6.95 26.82
N ILE A 503 -13.78 -6.66 26.16
CA ILE A 503 -12.51 -7.35 26.45
C ILE A 503 -11.46 -6.35 26.88
N ASP A 504 -11.06 -6.45 28.13
CA ASP A 504 -9.91 -5.71 28.64
C ASP A 504 -8.60 -6.33 28.10
N VAL A 505 -8.20 -5.83 26.93
CA VAL A 505 -6.94 -6.22 26.29
C VAL A 505 -5.72 -5.62 26.98
N THR A 506 -5.93 -4.60 27.81
CA THR A 506 -4.85 -3.88 28.49
C THR A 506 -4.35 -4.61 29.74
N ALA A 507 -5.23 -5.30 30.46
CA ALA A 507 -4.86 -6.03 31.69
C ALA A 507 -3.81 -7.12 31.41
N LYS A 508 -3.99 -7.90 30.33
CA LYS A 508 -3.02 -8.93 29.93
C LYS A 508 -1.70 -8.31 29.46
N LEU A 509 -1.73 -7.15 28.84
CA LEU A 509 -0.53 -6.45 28.41
C LEU A 509 0.21 -5.84 29.60
N ASP A 510 -0.48 -5.24 30.57
CA ASP A 510 0.10 -4.77 31.83
C ASP A 510 0.81 -5.90 32.58
N GLN A 511 0.20 -7.07 32.65
CA GLN A 511 0.80 -8.25 33.26
C GLN A 511 2.07 -8.70 32.51
N ALA A 512 2.05 -8.69 31.18
CA ALA A 512 3.19 -9.08 30.36
C ALA A 512 4.39 -8.15 30.55
N VAL A 513 4.15 -6.84 30.69
CA VAL A 513 5.22 -5.84 30.87
C VAL A 513 5.72 -5.73 32.32
N ALA A 514 4.96 -6.19 33.29
CA ALA A 514 5.29 -6.02 34.73
C ALA A 514 6.62 -6.69 35.18
N SER A 515 7.10 -7.67 34.42
CA SER A 515 8.35 -8.37 34.72
C SER A 515 9.59 -7.81 34.05
N ASP A 516 9.47 -6.74 33.25
CA ASP A 516 10.54 -6.19 32.44
C ASP A 516 10.56 -4.66 32.53
N VAL A 517 11.51 -4.11 33.28
CA VAL A 517 11.64 -2.66 33.52
C VAL A 517 11.97 -1.86 32.25
N ASN A 518 12.47 -2.53 31.21
CA ASN A 518 12.79 -1.94 29.92
C ASN A 518 11.67 -2.16 28.90
N LEU A 519 10.52 -2.68 29.32
CA LEU A 519 9.31 -2.79 28.52
C LEU A 519 8.23 -1.88 29.11
N ILE A 520 7.92 -0.80 28.44
CA ILE A 520 7.06 0.27 28.93
C ILE A 520 5.74 0.24 28.16
N HIS A 521 4.64 -0.02 28.88
CA HIS A 521 3.30 0.06 28.29
C HIS A 521 2.77 1.50 28.30
N ILE A 522 2.34 1.99 27.16
CA ILE A 522 1.73 3.30 26.99
C ILE A 522 0.24 3.10 26.71
N LYS A 523 -0.59 3.43 27.70
CA LYS A 523 -2.05 3.35 27.59
C LYS A 523 -2.56 4.55 26.79
N VAL A 524 -2.99 4.30 25.57
CA VAL A 524 -3.48 5.34 24.64
C VAL A 524 -5.01 5.40 24.77
N PHE A 525 -5.51 5.96 25.89
CA PHE A 525 -6.96 5.90 26.23
C PHE A 525 -7.70 7.22 26.05
N ASN A 526 -6.97 8.32 25.94
CA ASN A 526 -7.55 9.66 25.86
C ASN A 526 -7.48 10.23 24.45
N LEU A 527 -7.78 9.40 23.47
CA LEU A 527 -7.96 9.87 22.09
C LEU A 527 -9.06 10.95 22.03
N PRO A 528 -8.93 11.93 21.13
CA PRO A 528 -10.00 12.87 20.85
C PRO A 528 -11.34 12.16 20.61
N GLU A 529 -12.45 12.73 21.03
CA GLU A 529 -13.77 12.08 21.03
C GLU A 529 -14.22 11.51 19.68
N GLN A 530 -13.71 12.04 18.57
CA GLN A 530 -14.03 11.58 17.23
C GLN A 530 -13.30 10.28 16.85
N GLU A 531 -12.36 9.85 17.66
CA GLU A 531 -11.37 8.80 17.35
C GLU A 531 -11.71 7.45 18.01
N LYS A 532 -12.97 7.16 18.19
CA LYS A 532 -13.40 5.87 18.76
C LYS A 532 -13.30 4.71 17.78
N GLN A 533 -12.52 4.85 16.72
CA GLN A 533 -12.31 3.81 15.71
C GLN A 533 -11.02 3.06 15.98
N LEU A 534 -10.99 1.79 15.60
CA LEU A 534 -9.81 0.93 15.73
C LEU A 534 -8.62 1.46 14.91
N VAL A 535 -8.89 2.02 13.73
CA VAL A 535 -7.91 2.74 12.93
C VAL A 535 -8.15 4.22 13.12
N ILE A 536 -7.22 4.87 13.81
CA ILE A 536 -7.33 6.27 14.19
C ILE A 536 -7.05 7.23 13.05
N ASP A 537 -7.72 8.38 13.08
CA ASP A 537 -7.64 9.40 12.05
C ASP A 537 -6.45 10.37 12.25
N THR A 538 -6.41 11.41 11.45
CA THR A 538 -5.37 12.42 11.44
C THR A 538 -5.09 13.05 12.81
N ARG A 539 -6.13 13.41 13.58
CA ARG A 539 -5.97 14.05 14.89
C ARG A 539 -5.41 13.07 15.91
N GLY A 540 -5.92 11.84 15.91
CA GLY A 540 -5.46 10.79 16.81
C GLY A 540 -4.02 10.37 16.52
N ILE A 541 -3.59 10.34 15.26
CA ILE A 541 -2.19 10.05 14.90
C ILE A 541 -1.25 11.15 15.39
N VAL A 542 -1.61 12.43 15.26
CA VAL A 542 -0.82 13.52 15.85
C VAL A 542 -0.71 13.34 17.37
N TRP A 543 -1.83 13.10 18.03
CA TRP A 543 -1.87 12.88 19.48
C TRP A 543 -1.07 11.64 19.91
N LEU A 544 -1.11 10.56 19.14
CA LEU A 544 -0.32 9.35 19.40
C LEU A 544 1.18 9.67 19.39
N GLY A 545 1.67 10.38 18.37
CA GLY A 545 3.09 10.74 18.26
C GLY A 545 3.56 11.60 19.43
N GLU A 546 2.77 12.60 19.83
CA GLU A 546 3.05 13.42 21.02
C GLU A 546 3.09 12.57 22.29
N THR A 547 2.13 11.65 22.47
CA THR A 547 2.00 10.83 23.66
C THR A 547 3.19 9.89 23.83
N ILE A 548 3.60 9.21 22.76
CA ILE A 548 4.77 8.31 22.84
C ILE A 548 6.08 9.08 23.02
N ALA A 549 6.21 10.31 22.48
CA ALA A 549 7.35 11.17 22.72
C ALA A 549 7.43 11.64 24.18
N ARG A 550 6.32 12.10 24.76
CA ARG A 550 6.25 12.49 26.17
C ARG A 550 6.64 11.32 27.09
N LYS A 551 6.16 10.12 26.77
CA LYS A 551 6.51 8.93 27.58
C LYS A 551 7.99 8.61 27.56
N TYR A 552 8.66 8.80 26.43
CA TYR A 552 10.13 8.69 26.38
C TYR A 552 10.81 9.73 27.26
N LEU A 553 10.35 10.99 27.24
CA LEU A 553 10.91 12.08 28.06
C LEU A 553 10.75 11.83 29.56
N GLU A 554 9.61 11.28 29.98
CA GLU A 554 9.32 10.92 31.39
C GLU A 554 10.18 9.73 31.88
N SER A 555 10.64 8.89 30.98
CA SER A 555 11.38 7.66 31.34
C SER A 555 12.89 7.82 31.35
N LYS A 556 13.40 9.03 31.07
CA LYS A 556 14.80 9.40 31.21
C LYS A 556 15.14 9.66 32.66
#